data_92451c679ca2d5af0191a87a22fd30fe
#
_entry.id   92451c679ca2d5af0191a87a22fd30fe
#
_cell.length_a   1.000
_cell.length_b   1.000
_cell.length_c   1.000
_cell.angle_alpha   90.00
_cell.angle_beta   90.00
_cell.angle_gamma   90.00
#
_symmetry.space_group_name_H-M   'P 1'
#
loop_
_entity.id
_entity.type
_entity.pdbx_description
1 polymer ?
#
loop_
_entity_poly.entity_id
_entity_poly.type
_entity_poly.pdbx_seq_one_letter_code
_entity_poly.pdbx_strand_id
1 'polypeptide(L)'
;MVSIVRAVAGIGGIPTGFPILLDAQMSIVEPAFSYLLELSIIPGRSHSTETLRTYSEHLHDWFDSLEQSGLDWRVADEGTIAAYRNRMLSDPSPHTGRPYARSTVNDRVRTVCRFYEWARRRGLIESLPFDYVDVSLRSARRQGMLAHLDWRAPVVMANILTVSEAERLPRPLRVDQLQCLFQHLDPPYDLIAEWALATGMRRKELCGLHLHQVPEVAHLSIEQDPLVGVPLTITKGDRPRSVYPPLRLIDRTHWYVGEDRAALVKRLCKARPSYHAPKALFLNSRGEPVTRARLSAAFGAAFRTAGLAGSGHWLRHTFAMTMLVRLQKQAATTPDLNPLKIVQVLLGHASIQSTAIYLRCVELHADSLAESLAYLYGELVPHGRA
;
A
#
# COMPACT_ATOMS: atom_id res chain seq x y z
N MET A 1 7.72 12.83 28.17
CA MET A 1 7.66 11.98 26.96
C MET A 1 6.21 11.67 26.66
N VAL A 2 5.74 12.06 25.50
CA VAL A 2 4.39 11.75 25.03
C VAL A 2 4.24 10.24 24.82
N SER A 3 3.05 9.70 25.06
CA SER A 3 2.75 8.28 24.84
C SER A 3 1.44 8.10 24.06
N ILE A 4 1.27 6.95 23.40
CA ILE A 4 0.03 6.62 22.69
C ILE A 4 -0.65 5.46 23.40
N VAL A 5 -1.88 5.68 23.86
CA VAL A 5 -2.77 4.63 24.35
C VAL A 5 -3.92 4.40 23.36
N ARG A 6 -4.61 3.27 23.49
CA ARG A 6 -5.73 2.93 22.61
C ARG A 6 -6.99 2.71 23.42
N ALA A 7 -8.09 3.29 22.98
CA ALA A 7 -9.39 3.07 23.58
C ALA A 7 -9.76 1.57 23.54
N VAL A 8 -10.02 0.97 24.70
CA VAL A 8 -10.34 -0.47 24.83
C VAL A 8 -11.79 -0.74 24.49
N ALA A 9 -12.69 0.18 24.85
CA ALA A 9 -14.12 0.09 24.55
C ALA A 9 -14.61 1.38 23.89
N GLY A 10 -15.61 1.28 23.02
CA GLY A 10 -16.28 2.45 22.45
C GLY A 10 -17.09 3.16 23.55
N ILE A 11 -16.63 4.31 24.03
CA ILE A 11 -17.33 5.15 25.00
C ILE A 11 -17.58 6.51 24.36
N GLY A 12 -18.81 7.03 24.45
CA GLY A 12 -19.12 8.38 23.97
C GLY A 12 -18.90 8.62 22.47
N GLY A 13 -19.08 7.59 21.63
CA GLY A 13 -18.86 7.69 20.18
C GLY A 13 -17.42 7.49 19.71
N ILE A 14 -16.48 7.26 20.63
CA ILE A 14 -15.07 6.97 20.31
C ILE A 14 -14.96 5.50 19.86
N PRO A 15 -14.43 5.19 18.65
CA PRO A 15 -14.28 3.82 18.19
C PRO A 15 -13.27 3.03 19.04
N THR A 16 -13.51 1.72 19.22
CA THR A 16 -12.52 0.82 19.82
C THR A 16 -11.20 0.87 19.06
N GLY A 17 -10.09 0.95 19.78
CA GLY A 17 -8.74 1.05 19.20
C GLY A 17 -8.36 2.46 18.74
N PHE A 18 -9.20 3.47 18.99
CA PHE A 18 -8.90 4.87 18.71
C PHE A 18 -7.62 5.32 19.45
N PRO A 19 -6.66 5.95 18.75
CA PRO A 19 -5.41 6.39 19.38
C PRO A 19 -5.60 7.69 20.16
N ILE A 20 -5.11 7.72 21.39
CA ILE A 20 -5.12 8.87 22.30
C ILE A 20 -3.68 9.17 22.69
N LEU A 21 -3.26 10.42 22.50
CA LEU A 21 -1.95 10.89 22.93
C LEU A 21 -2.05 11.41 24.37
N LEU A 22 -1.11 10.98 25.21
CA LEU A 22 -0.95 11.45 26.58
C LEU A 22 0.41 12.12 26.73
N ASP A 23 0.44 13.25 27.44
CA ASP A 23 1.67 13.95 27.81
C ASP A 23 2.44 13.24 28.94
N ALA A 24 3.55 13.84 29.41
CA ALA A 24 4.35 13.30 30.49
C ALA A 24 3.61 13.22 31.82
N GLN A 25 2.55 14.00 32.01
CA GLN A 25 1.67 14.02 33.18
C GLN A 25 0.48 13.06 33.05
N MET A 26 0.46 12.22 31.99
CA MET A 26 -0.65 11.32 31.68
C MET A 26 -1.97 12.04 31.36
N SER A 27 -1.91 13.32 31.01
CA SER A 27 -3.06 14.10 30.57
C SER A 27 -3.23 13.97 29.07
N ILE A 28 -4.48 14.05 28.58
CA ILE A 28 -4.77 13.97 27.14
C ILE A 28 -4.20 15.21 26.45
N VAL A 29 -3.47 15.00 25.36
CA VAL A 29 -3.05 16.06 24.45
C VAL A 29 -4.29 16.49 23.64
N GLU A 30 -5.09 17.39 24.24
CA GLU A 30 -6.41 17.81 23.75
C GLU A 30 -6.44 18.19 22.25
N PRO A 31 -5.51 19.01 21.69
CA PRO A 31 -5.57 19.40 20.30
C PRO A 31 -5.35 18.20 19.34
N ALA A 32 -4.48 17.27 19.71
CA ALA A 32 -4.27 16.05 18.91
C ALA A 32 -5.48 15.11 18.98
N PHE A 33 -6.08 14.97 20.18
CA PHE A 33 -7.29 14.19 20.38
C PHE A 33 -8.45 14.73 19.54
N SER A 34 -8.73 16.02 19.63
CA SER A 34 -9.82 16.68 18.91
C SER A 34 -9.64 16.57 17.38
N TYR A 35 -8.41 16.76 16.90
CA TYR A 35 -8.09 16.59 15.47
C TYR A 35 -8.33 15.17 14.99
N LEU A 36 -7.81 14.16 15.69
CA LEU A 36 -7.97 12.76 15.32
C LEU A 36 -9.43 12.31 15.40
N LEU A 37 -10.16 12.79 16.42
CA LEU A 37 -11.58 12.50 16.60
C LEU A 37 -12.40 13.05 15.43
N GLU A 38 -12.16 14.29 15.04
CA GLU A 38 -12.83 14.89 13.88
C GLU A 38 -12.57 14.08 12.59
N LEU A 39 -11.34 13.64 12.38
CA LEU A 39 -10.98 12.79 11.23
C LEU A 39 -11.66 11.41 11.25
N SER A 40 -12.08 10.92 12.43
CA SER A 40 -12.74 9.63 12.56
C SER A 40 -14.26 9.70 12.38
N ILE A 41 -14.88 10.84 12.69
CA ILE A 41 -16.33 10.98 12.78
C ILE A 41 -16.95 11.63 11.53
N ILE A 42 -16.23 12.47 10.79
CA ILE A 42 -16.80 13.21 9.65
C ILE A 42 -17.27 12.24 8.56
N PRO A 43 -18.59 12.17 8.28
CA PRO A 43 -19.12 11.33 7.21
C PRO A 43 -18.55 11.74 5.84
N GLY A 44 -18.15 10.74 5.03
CA GLY A 44 -17.56 10.96 3.70
C GLY A 44 -16.10 11.38 3.69
N ARG A 45 -15.53 11.68 4.88
CA ARG A 45 -14.09 11.96 5.08
C ARG A 45 -13.46 11.10 6.16
N SER A 46 -14.21 10.13 6.72
CA SER A 46 -13.70 9.26 7.76
C SER A 46 -12.47 8.51 7.25
N HIS A 47 -11.36 8.74 7.90
CA HIS A 47 -10.13 8.04 7.61
C HIS A 47 -10.19 6.62 8.16
N SER A 48 -9.56 5.68 7.45
CA SER A 48 -9.43 4.31 7.93
C SER A 48 -8.65 4.29 9.26
N THR A 49 -8.92 3.29 10.10
CA THR A 49 -8.17 3.06 11.35
C THR A 49 -6.65 3.06 11.17
N GLU A 50 -6.17 2.59 10.00
CA GLU A 50 -4.76 2.62 9.63
C GLU A 50 -4.24 4.06 9.41
N THR A 51 -5.04 4.92 8.78
CA THR A 51 -4.69 6.33 8.56
C THR A 51 -4.65 7.07 9.89
N LEU A 52 -5.66 6.85 10.76
CA LEU A 52 -5.67 7.44 12.11
C LEU A 52 -4.47 7.00 12.93
N ARG A 53 -4.10 5.71 12.84
CA ARG A 53 -2.88 5.19 13.46
C ARG A 53 -1.64 5.92 12.96
N THR A 54 -1.47 6.06 11.65
CA THR A 54 -0.31 6.74 11.06
C THR A 54 -0.26 8.21 11.49
N TYR A 55 -1.39 8.90 11.48
CA TYR A 55 -1.44 10.31 11.92
C TYR A 55 -1.15 10.46 13.41
N SER A 56 -1.64 9.54 14.25
CA SER A 56 -1.32 9.57 15.67
C SER A 56 0.18 9.33 15.94
N GLU A 57 0.82 8.43 15.18
CA GLU A 57 2.27 8.19 15.28
C GLU A 57 3.07 9.44 14.84
N HIS A 58 2.61 10.16 13.80
CA HIS A 58 3.24 11.40 13.35
C HIS A 58 3.05 12.53 14.36
N LEU A 59 1.85 12.70 14.91
CA LEU A 59 1.57 13.71 15.92
C LEU A 59 2.25 13.41 17.25
N HIS A 60 2.33 12.14 17.63
CA HIS A 60 3.10 11.73 18.81
C HIS A 60 4.55 12.23 18.72
N ASP A 61 5.23 11.97 17.61
CA ASP A 61 6.61 12.40 17.42
C ASP A 61 6.75 13.93 17.39
N TRP A 62 5.75 14.63 16.86
CA TRP A 62 5.70 16.09 16.88
C TRP A 62 5.51 16.64 18.30
N PHE A 63 4.49 16.20 19.02
CA PHE A 63 4.21 16.69 20.39
C PHE A 63 5.29 16.28 21.39
N ASP A 64 5.90 15.11 21.22
CA ASP A 64 7.06 14.70 22.01
C ASP A 64 8.26 15.62 21.76
N SER A 65 8.49 16.03 20.51
CA SER A 65 9.52 17.02 20.16
C SER A 65 9.27 18.37 20.81
N LEU A 66 8.04 18.84 20.84
CA LEU A 66 7.66 20.11 21.50
C LEU A 66 7.83 20.02 23.01
N GLU A 67 7.39 18.92 23.65
CA GLU A 67 7.53 18.68 25.07
C GLU A 67 9.00 18.67 25.49
N GLN A 68 9.88 17.99 24.73
CA GLN A 68 11.32 17.98 24.96
C GLN A 68 11.97 19.36 24.85
N SER A 69 11.41 20.23 24.00
CA SER A 69 11.88 21.59 23.81
C SER A 69 11.22 22.61 24.77
N GLY A 70 10.26 22.18 25.56
CA GLY A 70 9.48 23.06 26.47
C GLY A 70 8.62 24.09 25.73
N LEU A 71 8.21 23.80 24.47
CA LEU A 71 7.45 24.70 23.61
C LEU A 71 5.97 24.35 23.62
N ASP A 72 5.11 25.36 23.78
CA ASP A 72 3.68 25.21 23.48
C ASP A 72 3.48 25.13 21.95
N TRP A 73 2.64 24.22 21.51
CA TRP A 73 2.36 24.00 20.08
C TRP A 73 1.77 25.26 19.39
N ARG A 74 1.12 26.17 20.15
CA ARG A 74 0.53 27.40 19.60
C ARG A 74 1.57 28.44 19.22
N VAL A 75 2.74 28.42 19.85
CA VAL A 75 3.82 29.35 19.58
C VAL A 75 4.88 28.79 18.63
N ALA A 76 4.69 27.55 18.17
CA ALA A 76 5.57 26.97 17.16
C ALA A 76 5.52 27.80 15.86
N ASP A 77 6.69 28.07 15.31
CA ASP A 77 6.91 28.79 14.06
C ASP A 77 7.49 27.87 12.97
N GLU A 78 7.77 28.44 11.81
CA GLU A 78 8.39 27.73 10.70
C GLU A 78 9.75 27.14 11.09
N GLY A 79 10.54 27.87 11.87
CA GLY A 79 11.85 27.43 12.37
C GLY A 79 11.72 26.16 13.23
N THR A 80 10.70 26.11 14.07
CA THR A 80 10.39 24.94 14.95
C THR A 80 10.08 23.71 14.09
N ILE A 81 9.23 23.84 13.06
CA ILE A 81 8.88 22.71 12.18
C ILE A 81 10.10 22.33 11.31
N ALA A 82 10.89 23.30 10.87
CA ALA A 82 12.12 23.03 10.12
C ALA A 82 13.17 22.29 10.98
N ALA A 83 13.32 22.66 12.25
CA ALA A 83 14.20 21.96 13.20
C ALA A 83 13.75 20.50 13.41
N TYR A 84 12.44 20.27 13.63
CA TYR A 84 11.84 18.94 13.72
C TYR A 84 12.13 18.10 12.47
N ARG A 85 11.93 18.67 11.26
CA ARG A 85 12.25 18.03 9.98
C ARG A 85 13.72 17.66 9.90
N ASN A 86 14.62 18.60 10.22
CA ASN A 86 16.06 18.43 10.08
C ASN A 86 16.59 17.37 11.04
N ARG A 87 16.06 17.33 12.28
CA ARG A 87 16.37 16.25 13.24
C ARG A 87 16.10 14.88 12.65
N MET A 88 14.95 14.66 12.02
CA MET A 88 14.63 13.37 11.40
C MET A 88 15.54 13.00 10.22
N LEU A 89 16.14 13.99 9.54
CA LEU A 89 17.06 13.76 8.44
C LEU A 89 18.47 13.41 8.90
N SER A 90 18.88 13.89 10.08
CA SER A 90 20.23 13.69 10.64
C SER A 90 20.28 12.55 11.66
N ASP A 91 19.29 12.48 12.54
CA ASP A 91 19.35 11.60 13.69
C ASP A 91 18.86 10.18 13.37
N PRO A 92 19.46 9.15 13.98
CA PRO A 92 19.03 7.79 13.82
C PRO A 92 17.62 7.59 14.38
N SER A 93 16.74 7.00 13.57
CA SER A 93 15.41 6.57 14.04
C SER A 93 15.55 5.48 15.12
N PRO A 94 14.82 5.56 16.23
CA PRO A 94 14.85 4.54 17.28
C PRO A 94 14.41 3.15 16.80
N HIS A 95 13.69 3.08 15.66
CA HIS A 95 13.20 1.82 15.10
C HIS A 95 14.17 1.15 14.15
N THR A 96 15.00 1.91 13.44
CA THR A 96 15.85 1.38 12.35
C THR A 96 17.34 1.63 12.56
N GLY A 97 17.73 2.49 13.52
CA GLY A 97 19.09 2.92 13.72
C GLY A 97 19.68 3.74 12.57
N ARG A 98 18.85 4.22 11.64
CA ARG A 98 19.23 5.04 10.48
C ARG A 98 18.33 6.27 10.40
N PRO A 99 18.78 7.39 9.82
CA PRO A 99 17.92 8.54 9.53
C PRO A 99 16.68 8.14 8.75
N TYR A 100 15.59 8.87 8.95
CA TYR A 100 14.35 8.60 8.23
C TYR A 100 14.50 8.87 6.72
N ALA A 101 13.83 8.07 5.90
CA ALA A 101 13.72 8.33 4.48
C ALA A 101 13.02 9.69 4.23
N ARG A 102 13.45 10.44 3.23
CA ARG A 102 12.88 11.78 2.90
C ARG A 102 11.37 11.74 2.70
N SER A 103 10.84 10.68 2.08
CA SER A 103 9.39 10.48 1.94
C SER A 103 8.68 10.35 3.28
N THR A 104 9.28 9.63 4.24
CA THR A 104 8.74 9.49 5.61
C THR A 104 8.77 10.82 6.34
N VAL A 105 9.86 11.59 6.20
CA VAL A 105 9.98 12.94 6.77
C VAL A 105 8.88 13.84 6.19
N ASN A 106 8.71 13.84 4.87
CA ASN A 106 7.68 14.63 4.20
C ASN A 106 6.27 14.25 4.64
N ASP A 107 5.98 12.96 4.82
CA ASP A 107 4.67 12.50 5.28
C ASP A 107 4.38 12.97 6.71
N ARG A 108 5.40 12.95 7.59
CA ARG A 108 5.28 13.48 8.96
C ARG A 108 5.06 14.99 8.95
N VAL A 109 5.88 15.76 8.24
CA VAL A 109 5.74 17.21 8.09
C VAL A 109 4.36 17.57 7.51
N ARG A 110 3.90 16.88 6.46
CA ARG A 110 2.55 17.10 5.90
C ARG A 110 1.44 16.84 6.92
N THR A 111 1.60 15.85 7.80
CA THR A 111 0.62 15.59 8.87
C THR A 111 0.59 16.72 9.88
N VAL A 112 1.76 17.23 10.29
CA VAL A 112 1.88 18.38 11.17
C VAL A 112 1.23 19.62 10.53
N CYS A 113 1.54 19.91 9.28
CA CYS A 113 0.93 21.04 8.56
C CYS A 113 -0.60 20.93 8.48
N ARG A 114 -1.15 19.73 8.18
CA ARG A 114 -2.60 19.51 8.17
C ARG A 114 -3.24 19.71 9.55
N PHE A 115 -2.54 19.35 10.61
CA PHE A 115 -2.97 19.62 11.97
C PHE A 115 -3.07 21.14 12.23
N TYR A 116 -2.06 21.92 11.85
CA TYR A 116 -2.09 23.39 11.99
C TYR A 116 -3.15 24.05 11.09
N GLU A 117 -3.36 23.58 9.87
CA GLU A 117 -4.48 24.01 9.02
C GLU A 117 -5.84 23.78 9.66
N TRP A 118 -6.01 22.62 10.31
CA TRP A 118 -7.19 22.30 11.07
C TRP A 118 -7.34 23.22 12.29
N ALA A 119 -6.27 23.41 13.06
CA ALA A 119 -6.26 24.27 14.23
C ALA A 119 -6.64 25.72 13.89
N ARG A 120 -6.12 26.27 12.78
CA ARG A 120 -6.51 27.60 12.29
C ARG A 120 -7.98 27.65 11.91
N ARG A 121 -8.49 26.66 11.18
CA ARG A 121 -9.92 26.60 10.82
C ARG A 121 -10.84 26.51 12.02
N ARG A 122 -10.35 25.98 13.14
CA ARG A 122 -11.07 25.90 14.42
C ARG A 122 -10.87 27.12 15.31
N GLY A 123 -10.10 28.12 14.87
CA GLY A 123 -9.80 29.32 15.66
C GLY A 123 -8.91 29.08 16.86
N LEU A 124 -8.18 27.96 16.90
CA LEU A 124 -7.25 27.62 17.98
C LEU A 124 -5.92 28.37 17.88
N ILE A 125 -5.61 28.82 16.67
CA ILE A 125 -4.47 29.70 16.33
C ILE A 125 -4.94 30.74 15.30
N GLU A 126 -4.30 31.90 15.27
CA GLU A 126 -4.64 32.99 14.36
C GLU A 126 -4.01 32.81 12.97
N SER A 127 -2.75 32.44 12.93
CA SER A 127 -1.97 32.29 11.69
C SER A 127 -1.33 30.91 11.62
N LEU A 128 -1.02 30.47 10.38
CA LEU A 128 -0.24 29.23 10.18
C LEU A 128 1.23 29.49 10.53
N PRO A 129 1.91 28.51 11.13
CA PRO A 129 3.34 28.57 11.42
C PRO A 129 4.22 28.28 10.20
N PHE A 130 3.69 28.34 8.98
CA PHE A 130 4.40 28.11 7.72
C PHE A 130 3.65 28.72 6.55
N ASP A 131 4.38 28.93 5.46
CA ASP A 131 3.83 29.47 4.22
C ASP A 131 3.76 28.39 3.11
N TYR A 132 2.85 28.65 2.15
CA TYR A 132 2.80 27.93 0.89
C TYR A 132 3.41 28.77 -0.20
N VAL A 133 4.28 28.18 -1.01
CA VAL A 133 4.87 28.83 -2.17
C VAL A 133 4.24 28.28 -3.44
N ASP A 134 3.90 29.17 -4.35
CA ASP A 134 3.43 28.83 -5.68
C ASP A 134 4.56 28.22 -6.50
N VAL A 135 4.52 26.90 -6.66
CA VAL A 135 5.47 26.18 -7.52
C VAL A 135 4.82 25.91 -8.88
N SER A 136 5.39 26.53 -9.90
CA SER A 136 5.01 26.23 -11.27
C SER A 136 5.47 24.82 -11.65
N LEU A 137 4.54 23.94 -12.00
CA LEU A 137 4.82 22.56 -12.46
C LEU A 137 5.46 22.52 -13.88
N ARG A 138 6.02 23.62 -14.35
CA ARG A 138 6.58 23.71 -15.72
C ARG A 138 7.64 22.66 -16.04
N SER A 139 8.39 22.14 -15.05
CA SER A 139 9.46 21.19 -15.29
C SER A 139 9.02 19.73 -15.39
N ALA A 140 7.91 19.34 -14.75
CA ALA A 140 7.49 17.94 -14.69
C ALA A 140 6.60 17.49 -15.87
N ARG A 141 6.03 18.40 -16.66
CA ARG A 141 5.06 18.12 -17.73
C ARG A 141 5.58 18.28 -19.16
N ARG A 142 6.82 18.69 -19.37
CA ARG A 142 7.35 18.99 -20.72
C ARG A 142 7.67 17.77 -21.60
N GLN A 143 7.30 16.57 -21.22
CA GLN A 143 7.63 15.33 -21.95
C GLN A 143 6.45 14.70 -22.72
N GLY A 144 5.32 15.37 -22.83
CA GLY A 144 4.20 14.88 -23.66
C GLY A 144 4.14 15.58 -25.01
N MET A 145 3.71 14.85 -26.05
CA MET A 145 3.53 15.35 -27.43
C MET A 145 2.60 16.60 -27.52
N LEU A 146 1.79 16.86 -26.48
CA LEU A 146 0.88 18.02 -26.37
C LEU A 146 1.37 19.09 -25.36
N ALA A 147 2.61 19.02 -24.90
CA ALA A 147 3.16 19.94 -23.90
C ALA A 147 3.22 21.42 -24.39
N HIS A 148 3.08 21.64 -25.69
CA HIS A 148 3.08 22.96 -26.31
C HIS A 148 1.70 23.65 -26.31
N LEU A 149 0.61 22.91 -26.05
CA LEU A 149 -0.77 23.43 -26.04
C LEU A 149 -1.20 23.96 -24.65
N ASP A 150 -0.54 23.56 -23.58
CA ASP A 150 -0.83 23.99 -22.21
C ASP A 150 0.05 25.17 -21.79
N TRP A 151 -0.30 26.37 -22.20
CA TRP A 151 0.45 27.56 -21.81
C TRP A 151 0.07 28.16 -20.44
N ARG A 152 -0.91 27.60 -19.75
CA ARG A 152 -1.16 27.81 -18.31
C ARG A 152 -0.70 26.59 -17.52
N ALA A 153 0.57 26.57 -17.12
CA ALA A 153 1.01 25.56 -16.17
C ALA A 153 0.19 25.70 -14.88
N PRO A 154 -0.45 24.62 -14.38
CA PRO A 154 -1.15 24.71 -13.12
C PRO A 154 -0.13 25.05 -12.02
N VAL A 155 -0.42 26.10 -11.29
CA VAL A 155 0.32 26.48 -10.09
C VAL A 155 -0.15 25.55 -8.98
N VAL A 156 0.77 24.85 -8.36
CA VAL A 156 0.50 24.03 -7.18
C VAL A 156 1.14 24.69 -5.99
N MET A 157 0.35 24.96 -4.98
CA MET A 157 0.86 25.41 -3.70
C MET A 157 1.71 24.28 -3.07
N ALA A 158 3.00 24.49 -2.98
CA ALA A 158 3.93 23.58 -2.34
C ALA A 158 4.26 24.07 -0.93
N ASN A 159 4.25 23.16 0.03
CA ASN A 159 4.73 23.45 1.37
C ASN A 159 6.26 23.58 1.32
N ILE A 160 6.76 24.75 1.71
CA ILE A 160 8.19 25.09 1.73
C ILE A 160 9.01 24.15 2.66
N LEU A 161 8.37 23.54 3.63
CA LEU A 161 9.00 22.66 4.61
C LEU A 161 9.30 21.24 4.09
N THR A 162 8.77 20.86 2.93
CA THR A 162 9.05 19.53 2.37
C THR A 162 10.43 19.51 1.70
N VAL A 163 11.11 18.37 1.83
CA VAL A 163 12.41 18.15 1.20
C VAL A 163 12.26 17.43 -0.14
N SER A 164 13.15 17.71 -1.08
CA SER A 164 13.18 17.02 -2.37
C SER A 164 13.37 15.54 -2.18
N GLU A 165 12.51 14.74 -2.80
CA GLU A 165 12.57 13.29 -2.80
C GLU A 165 13.22 12.80 -4.10
N ALA A 166 14.20 11.89 -3.98
CA ALA A 166 14.66 11.15 -5.14
C ALA A 166 13.57 10.16 -5.55
N GLU A 167 13.10 10.27 -6.77
CA GLU A 167 12.13 9.32 -7.31
C GLU A 167 12.77 7.94 -7.41
N ARG A 168 12.22 6.98 -6.66
CA ARG A 168 12.63 5.58 -6.76
C ARG A 168 11.70 4.89 -7.75
N LEU A 169 12.21 4.68 -8.95
CA LEU A 169 11.48 3.91 -9.95
C LEU A 169 11.35 2.45 -9.49
N PRO A 170 10.14 1.87 -9.53
CA PRO A 170 9.95 0.46 -9.26
C PRO A 170 10.71 -0.38 -10.28
N ARG A 171 11.35 -1.44 -9.82
CA ARG A 171 12.02 -2.41 -10.68
C ARG A 171 11.21 -3.70 -10.69
N PRO A 172 10.92 -4.28 -11.87
CA PRO A 172 10.31 -5.59 -11.93
C PRO A 172 11.32 -6.64 -11.46
N LEU A 173 10.81 -7.73 -10.91
CA LEU A 173 11.63 -8.91 -10.67
C LEU A 173 11.90 -9.61 -12.00
N ARG A 174 13.13 -10.02 -12.21
CA ARG A 174 13.51 -10.87 -13.34
C ARG A 174 13.03 -12.30 -13.11
N VAL A 175 13.04 -13.09 -14.17
CA VAL A 175 12.58 -14.48 -14.15
C VAL A 175 13.35 -15.32 -13.14
N ASP A 176 14.69 -15.25 -13.19
CA ASP A 176 15.58 -15.95 -12.26
C ASP A 176 15.29 -15.56 -10.79
N GLN A 177 15.03 -14.28 -10.54
CA GLN A 177 14.69 -13.77 -9.23
C GLN A 177 13.32 -14.26 -8.74
N LEU A 178 12.33 -14.36 -9.64
CA LEU A 178 11.02 -14.91 -9.32
C LEU A 178 11.12 -16.40 -9.00
N GLN A 179 11.81 -17.17 -9.84
CA GLN A 179 12.04 -18.60 -9.58
C GLN A 179 12.70 -18.83 -8.22
N CYS A 180 13.78 -18.09 -7.93
CA CYS A 180 14.44 -18.16 -6.64
C CYS A 180 13.51 -17.78 -5.48
N LEU A 181 12.72 -16.70 -5.63
CA LEU A 181 11.77 -16.26 -4.60
C LEU A 181 10.72 -17.34 -4.30
N PHE A 182 10.13 -17.94 -5.34
CA PHE A 182 9.10 -18.97 -5.18
C PHE A 182 9.63 -20.25 -4.50
N GLN A 183 10.90 -20.59 -4.65
CA GLN A 183 11.54 -21.71 -3.96
C GLN A 183 11.61 -21.51 -2.43
N HIS A 184 11.50 -20.28 -1.95
CA HIS A 184 11.57 -19.91 -0.53
C HIS A 184 10.21 -19.51 0.06
N LEU A 185 9.10 -19.82 -0.62
CA LEU A 185 7.75 -19.55 -0.16
C LEU A 185 7.03 -20.89 0.10
N ASP A 186 6.67 -21.12 1.35
CA ASP A 186 5.86 -22.27 1.74
C ASP A 186 4.35 -21.96 1.60
N PRO A 187 3.49 -22.97 1.41
CA PRO A 187 2.03 -22.77 1.44
C PRO A 187 1.55 -22.14 2.76
N PRO A 188 0.60 -21.19 2.71
CA PRO A 188 -0.12 -20.68 1.53
C PRO A 188 0.57 -19.48 0.87
N TYR A 189 1.79 -19.09 1.27
CA TYR A 189 2.43 -17.85 0.84
C TYR A 189 2.90 -17.91 -0.62
N ASP A 190 3.24 -19.08 -1.13
CA ASP A 190 3.52 -19.34 -2.54
C ASP A 190 2.28 -19.00 -3.40
N LEU A 191 1.12 -19.56 -3.08
CA LEU A 191 -0.13 -19.28 -3.77
C LEU A 191 -0.55 -17.80 -3.65
N ILE A 192 -0.33 -17.18 -2.49
CA ILE A 192 -0.57 -15.72 -2.32
C ILE A 192 0.36 -14.91 -3.23
N ALA A 193 1.61 -15.34 -3.42
CA ALA A 193 2.54 -14.69 -4.34
C ALA A 193 2.12 -14.86 -5.80
N GLU A 194 1.61 -16.03 -6.19
CA GLU A 194 1.01 -16.25 -7.51
C GLU A 194 -0.16 -15.29 -7.76
N TRP A 195 -1.08 -15.16 -6.80
CA TRP A 195 -2.16 -14.17 -6.88
C TRP A 195 -1.65 -12.75 -7.02
N ALA A 196 -0.63 -12.36 -6.25
CA ALA A 196 -0.05 -11.03 -6.33
C ALA A 196 0.58 -10.75 -7.70
N LEU A 197 1.30 -11.74 -8.25
CA LEU A 197 1.98 -11.65 -9.53
C LEU A 197 1.01 -11.69 -10.72
N ALA A 198 -0.04 -12.50 -10.65
CA ALA A 198 -0.99 -12.68 -11.75
C ALA A 198 -2.06 -11.59 -11.85
N THR A 199 -2.37 -10.90 -10.74
CA THR A 199 -3.49 -9.95 -10.66
C THR A 199 -3.10 -8.55 -10.21
N GLY A 200 -1.87 -8.37 -9.74
CA GLY A 200 -1.42 -7.11 -9.18
C GLY A 200 -2.14 -6.67 -7.91
N MET A 201 -2.74 -7.58 -7.15
CA MET A 201 -3.45 -7.27 -5.90
C MET A 201 -2.53 -6.65 -4.85
N ARG A 202 -3.12 -5.78 -4.03
CA ARG A 202 -2.45 -5.23 -2.86
C ARG A 202 -2.48 -6.22 -1.70
N ARG A 203 -1.51 -6.11 -0.79
CA ARG A 203 -1.44 -6.95 0.42
C ARG A 203 -2.76 -7.00 1.22
N LYS A 204 -3.48 -5.87 1.35
CA LYS A 204 -4.78 -5.81 2.02
C LYS A 204 -5.83 -6.64 1.29
N GLU A 205 -5.83 -6.57 -0.03
CA GLU A 205 -6.76 -7.29 -0.91
C GLU A 205 -6.48 -8.81 -0.87
N LEU A 206 -5.21 -9.21 -0.96
CA LEU A 206 -4.80 -10.62 -0.85
C LEU A 206 -5.23 -11.26 0.49
N CYS A 207 -4.96 -10.57 1.60
CA CYS A 207 -5.37 -11.06 2.93
C CYS A 207 -6.89 -11.00 3.14
N GLY A 208 -7.61 -10.23 2.34
CA GLY A 208 -9.06 -10.07 2.43
C GLY A 208 -9.86 -10.98 1.50
N LEU A 209 -9.23 -11.88 0.75
CA LEU A 209 -9.94 -12.84 -0.07
C LEU A 209 -10.67 -13.89 0.77
N HIS A 210 -11.91 -14.17 0.37
CA HIS A 210 -12.78 -15.15 0.98
C HIS A 210 -13.04 -16.34 0.02
N LEU A 211 -13.36 -17.50 0.55
CA LEU A 211 -13.65 -18.71 -0.21
C LEU A 211 -14.72 -18.51 -1.29
N HIS A 212 -15.81 -17.82 -0.95
CA HIS A 212 -16.95 -17.60 -1.87
C HIS A 212 -16.63 -16.65 -3.03
N GLN A 213 -15.48 -15.97 -3.01
CA GLN A 213 -15.07 -15.07 -4.10
C GLN A 213 -14.32 -15.82 -5.21
N VAL A 214 -13.83 -17.01 -4.92
CA VAL A 214 -13.16 -17.86 -5.92
C VAL A 214 -14.24 -18.53 -6.78
N PRO A 215 -14.34 -18.23 -8.07
CA PRO A 215 -15.37 -18.79 -8.93
C PRO A 215 -15.14 -20.27 -9.18
N GLU A 216 -16.21 -21.04 -9.33
CA GLU A 216 -16.15 -22.40 -9.80
C GLU A 216 -15.91 -22.42 -11.30
N VAL A 217 -14.88 -23.14 -11.74
CA VAL A 217 -14.47 -23.19 -13.15
C VAL A 217 -14.99 -24.40 -13.91
N ALA A 218 -15.63 -25.35 -13.21
CA ALA A 218 -16.11 -26.61 -13.81
C ALA A 218 -17.06 -26.43 -15.02
N HIS A 219 -17.67 -25.25 -15.16
CA HIS A 219 -18.64 -24.94 -16.22
C HIS A 219 -18.14 -23.84 -17.16
N LEU A 220 -16.90 -23.35 -16.99
CA LEU A 220 -16.37 -22.28 -17.81
C LEU A 220 -15.63 -22.86 -19.03
N SER A 221 -16.06 -22.48 -20.22
CA SER A 221 -15.30 -22.75 -21.44
C SER A 221 -14.24 -21.68 -21.63
N ILE A 222 -12.96 -22.08 -21.77
CA ILE A 222 -11.84 -21.17 -22.03
C ILE A 222 -12.07 -20.35 -23.30
N GLU A 223 -12.82 -20.91 -24.25
CA GLU A 223 -13.13 -20.28 -25.54
C GLU A 223 -14.26 -19.25 -25.44
N GLN A 224 -15.19 -19.44 -24.51
CA GLN A 224 -16.38 -18.58 -24.37
C GLN A 224 -16.19 -17.49 -23.30
N ASP A 225 -15.44 -17.77 -22.22
CA ASP A 225 -15.21 -16.86 -21.10
C ASP A 225 -13.70 -16.69 -20.82
N PRO A 226 -12.98 -15.94 -21.64
CA PRO A 226 -11.52 -15.80 -21.49
C PRO A 226 -11.11 -15.01 -20.23
N LEU A 227 -12.05 -14.28 -19.59
CA LEU A 227 -11.79 -13.44 -18.43
C LEU A 227 -12.79 -13.71 -17.31
N VAL A 228 -12.35 -14.41 -16.28
CA VAL A 228 -13.15 -14.64 -15.07
C VAL A 228 -12.87 -13.56 -14.05
N GLY A 229 -13.88 -12.76 -13.74
CA GLY A 229 -13.76 -11.65 -12.79
C GLY A 229 -13.93 -12.11 -11.34
N VAL A 230 -12.99 -11.79 -10.47
CA VAL A 230 -13.08 -11.97 -9.01
C VAL A 230 -13.32 -10.62 -8.36
N PRO A 231 -14.50 -10.36 -7.77
CA PRO A 231 -14.81 -9.09 -7.14
C PRO A 231 -14.04 -8.97 -5.82
N LEU A 232 -13.40 -7.81 -5.61
CA LEU A 232 -12.70 -7.49 -4.37
C LEU A 232 -13.57 -6.58 -3.51
N THR A 233 -13.95 -7.05 -2.33
CA THR A 233 -14.77 -6.31 -1.36
C THR A 233 -13.92 -5.47 -0.40
N ILE A 234 -12.68 -5.88 -0.14
CA ILE A 234 -11.75 -5.21 0.78
C ILE A 234 -10.66 -4.52 -0.03
N THR A 235 -10.87 -3.25 -0.36
CA THR A 235 -9.91 -2.46 -1.15
C THR A 235 -9.38 -1.24 -0.39
N LYS A 236 -8.37 -0.55 -0.94
CA LYS A 236 -7.92 0.73 -0.39
C LYS A 236 -8.91 1.83 -0.77
N GLY A 237 -9.48 2.52 0.23
CA GLY A 237 -10.45 3.61 0.03
C GLY A 237 -11.84 3.12 -0.36
N ASP A 238 -12.18 1.87 -0.02
CA ASP A 238 -13.47 1.22 -0.20
C ASP A 238 -14.07 1.35 -1.63
N ARG A 239 -13.18 1.35 -2.63
CA ARG A 239 -13.56 1.35 -4.05
C ARG A 239 -13.56 -0.08 -4.56
N PRO A 240 -14.74 -0.68 -4.79
CA PRO A 240 -14.83 -2.03 -5.34
C PRO A 240 -14.13 -2.11 -6.70
N ARG A 241 -13.44 -3.21 -6.94
CA ARG A 241 -12.88 -3.54 -8.24
C ARG A 241 -12.85 -5.05 -8.45
N SER A 242 -12.77 -5.48 -9.68
CA SER A 242 -12.53 -6.88 -10.02
C SER A 242 -11.09 -7.09 -10.44
N VAL A 243 -10.58 -8.28 -10.19
CA VAL A 243 -9.32 -8.79 -10.75
C VAL A 243 -9.62 -10.00 -11.62
N TYR A 244 -8.73 -10.30 -12.55
CA TYR A 244 -8.93 -11.33 -13.57
C TYR A 244 -7.80 -12.34 -13.49
N PRO A 245 -7.85 -13.30 -12.55
CA PRO A 245 -6.86 -14.35 -12.46
C PRO A 245 -6.96 -15.29 -13.65
N PRO A 246 -5.84 -15.85 -14.16
CA PRO A 246 -5.87 -16.90 -15.15
C PRO A 246 -6.53 -18.17 -14.58
N LEU A 247 -7.20 -18.96 -15.42
CA LEU A 247 -7.91 -20.18 -15.01
C LEU A 247 -7.01 -21.14 -14.23
N ARG A 248 -5.76 -21.33 -14.66
CA ARG A 248 -4.78 -22.16 -13.94
C ARG A 248 -4.59 -21.73 -12.47
N LEU A 249 -4.62 -20.43 -12.19
CA LEU A 249 -4.50 -19.94 -10.82
C LEU A 249 -5.78 -20.24 -10.01
N ILE A 250 -6.94 -20.20 -10.66
CA ILE A 250 -8.20 -20.58 -10.03
C ILE A 250 -8.19 -22.08 -9.70
N ASP A 251 -7.77 -22.94 -10.65
CA ASP A 251 -7.63 -24.38 -10.43
C ASP A 251 -6.65 -24.70 -9.30
N ARG A 252 -5.49 -24.06 -9.31
CA ARG A 252 -4.49 -24.16 -8.22
C ARG A 252 -5.07 -23.75 -6.87
N THR A 253 -5.95 -22.74 -6.89
CA THR A 253 -6.63 -22.26 -5.67
C THR A 253 -7.68 -23.27 -5.19
N HIS A 254 -8.44 -23.88 -6.08
CA HIS A 254 -9.37 -24.97 -5.73
C HIS A 254 -8.63 -26.19 -5.17
N TRP A 255 -7.50 -26.55 -5.77
CA TRP A 255 -6.65 -27.61 -5.22
C TRP A 255 -6.19 -27.30 -3.79
N TYR A 256 -5.68 -26.09 -3.55
CA TYR A 256 -5.30 -25.63 -2.19
C TYR A 256 -6.49 -25.72 -1.22
N VAL A 257 -7.68 -25.30 -1.63
CA VAL A 257 -8.89 -25.35 -0.80
C VAL A 257 -9.30 -26.78 -0.46
N GLY A 258 -9.27 -27.66 -1.47
CA GLY A 258 -9.69 -29.08 -1.33
C GLY A 258 -8.69 -29.94 -0.59
N GLU A 259 -7.40 -29.67 -0.70
CA GLU A 259 -6.33 -30.48 -0.13
C GLU A 259 -5.67 -29.81 1.08
N ASP A 260 -4.77 -28.87 0.87
CA ASP A 260 -3.93 -28.29 1.93
C ASP A 260 -4.76 -27.65 3.04
N ARG A 261 -5.70 -26.77 2.63
CA ARG A 261 -6.57 -26.07 3.57
C ARG A 261 -7.54 -27.04 4.26
N ALA A 262 -8.12 -27.96 3.53
CA ALA A 262 -9.06 -28.97 4.10
C ALA A 262 -8.34 -29.88 5.10
N ALA A 263 -7.14 -30.36 4.78
CA ALA A 263 -6.33 -31.17 5.68
C ALA A 263 -5.96 -30.40 6.97
N LEU A 264 -5.57 -29.12 6.84
CA LEU A 264 -5.30 -28.24 7.98
C LEU A 264 -6.53 -28.09 8.87
N VAL A 265 -7.69 -27.76 8.28
CA VAL A 265 -8.96 -27.57 9.00
C VAL A 265 -9.36 -28.87 9.72
N LYS A 266 -9.33 -29.99 9.02
CA LYS A 266 -9.64 -31.32 9.60
C LYS A 266 -8.76 -31.64 10.80
N ARG A 267 -7.46 -31.42 10.69
CA ARG A 267 -6.50 -31.62 11.79
C ARG A 267 -6.82 -30.70 12.99
N LEU A 268 -7.14 -29.44 12.75
CA LEU A 268 -7.43 -28.49 13.83
C LEU A 268 -8.78 -28.75 14.50
N CYS A 269 -9.82 -29.09 13.74
CA CYS A 269 -11.10 -29.52 14.30
C CYS A 269 -10.96 -30.74 15.22
N LYS A 270 -10.08 -31.71 14.85
CA LYS A 270 -9.79 -32.89 15.70
C LYS A 270 -9.02 -32.48 16.96
N ALA A 271 -8.07 -31.56 16.85
CA ALA A 271 -7.23 -31.13 17.99
C ALA A 271 -7.92 -30.12 18.92
N ARG A 272 -8.89 -29.38 18.42
CA ARG A 272 -9.58 -28.28 19.14
C ARG A 272 -11.07 -28.29 18.78
N PRO A 273 -11.93 -28.90 19.63
CA PRO A 273 -13.37 -29.04 19.34
C PRO A 273 -14.10 -27.67 19.11
N SER A 274 -13.58 -26.59 19.70
CA SER A 274 -14.13 -25.22 19.53
C SER A 274 -13.62 -24.49 18.29
N TYR A 275 -12.74 -25.13 17.49
CA TYR A 275 -12.22 -24.48 16.28
C TYR A 275 -13.26 -24.45 15.17
N HIS A 276 -13.52 -23.25 14.66
CA HIS A 276 -14.38 -23.03 13.50
C HIS A 276 -13.53 -22.42 12.37
N ALA A 277 -13.55 -23.07 11.22
CA ALA A 277 -12.76 -22.61 10.07
C ALA A 277 -13.22 -21.23 9.60
N PRO A 278 -12.32 -20.24 9.51
CA PRO A 278 -12.65 -18.93 9.00
C PRO A 278 -13.09 -18.97 7.53
N LYS A 279 -13.92 -17.99 7.11
CA LYS A 279 -14.31 -17.83 5.70
C LYS A 279 -13.18 -17.29 4.81
N ALA A 280 -12.07 -16.84 5.39
CA ALA A 280 -10.89 -16.38 4.66
C ALA A 280 -10.34 -17.50 3.78
N LEU A 281 -9.88 -17.13 2.57
CA LEU A 281 -9.30 -18.07 1.63
C LEU A 281 -8.00 -18.66 2.19
N PHE A 282 -7.07 -17.79 2.60
CA PHE A 282 -5.73 -18.18 3.06
C PHE A 282 -5.65 -18.29 4.58
N LEU A 283 -5.23 -19.44 5.05
CA LEU A 283 -5.03 -19.72 6.47
C LEU A 283 -3.55 -19.95 6.77
N ASN A 284 -3.08 -19.45 7.91
CA ASN A 284 -1.76 -19.76 8.42
C ASN A 284 -1.74 -21.19 9.06
N SER A 285 -0.57 -21.66 9.47
CA SER A 285 -0.41 -22.99 10.10
C SER A 285 -1.23 -23.20 11.37
N ARG A 286 -1.74 -22.13 12.00
CA ARG A 286 -2.63 -22.17 13.18
C ARG A 286 -4.11 -22.23 12.82
N GLY A 287 -4.44 -22.15 11.51
CA GLY A 287 -5.82 -22.10 11.04
C GLY A 287 -6.47 -20.72 11.13
N GLU A 288 -5.71 -19.67 11.37
CA GLU A 288 -6.17 -18.29 11.42
C GLU A 288 -6.02 -17.63 10.06
N PRO A 289 -6.83 -16.61 9.71
CA PRO A 289 -6.61 -15.84 8.49
C PRO A 289 -5.20 -15.27 8.41
N VAL A 290 -4.59 -15.32 7.24
CA VAL A 290 -3.27 -14.69 7.01
C VAL A 290 -3.39 -13.19 7.18
N THR A 291 -2.71 -12.64 8.19
CA THR A 291 -2.69 -11.20 8.45
C THR A 291 -1.66 -10.48 7.57
N ARG A 292 -1.86 -9.18 7.34
CA ARG A 292 -0.91 -8.34 6.59
C ARG A 292 0.51 -8.35 7.17
N ALA A 293 0.63 -8.41 8.50
CA ALA A 293 1.91 -8.47 9.19
C ALA A 293 2.62 -9.80 8.90
N ARG A 294 1.90 -10.92 9.03
CA ARG A 294 2.45 -12.25 8.72
C ARG A 294 2.83 -12.40 7.26
N LEU A 295 1.99 -11.92 6.34
CA LEU A 295 2.31 -11.93 4.91
C LEU A 295 3.58 -11.12 4.62
N SER A 296 3.71 -9.93 5.23
CA SER A 296 4.94 -9.14 5.08
C SER A 296 6.17 -9.82 5.66
N ALA A 297 6.04 -10.48 6.81
CA ALA A 297 7.13 -11.21 7.43
C ALA A 297 7.58 -12.41 6.57
N ALA A 298 6.62 -13.20 6.05
CA ALA A 298 6.90 -14.34 5.18
C ALA A 298 7.59 -13.91 3.88
N PHE A 299 7.04 -12.91 3.19
CA PHE A 299 7.67 -12.37 1.98
C PHE A 299 9.03 -11.75 2.28
N GLY A 300 9.16 -10.97 3.37
CA GLY A 300 10.43 -10.40 3.77
C GLY A 300 11.49 -11.46 4.09
N ALA A 301 11.13 -12.58 4.68
CA ALA A 301 12.02 -13.71 4.89
C ALA A 301 12.45 -14.34 3.56
N ALA A 302 11.50 -14.68 2.67
CA ALA A 302 11.77 -15.25 1.36
C ALA A 302 12.68 -14.34 0.51
N PHE A 303 12.42 -13.02 0.47
CA PHE A 303 13.27 -12.05 -0.22
C PHE A 303 14.71 -12.04 0.31
N ARG A 304 14.88 -12.06 1.65
CA ARG A 304 16.22 -12.12 2.26
C ARG A 304 16.95 -13.41 1.95
N THR A 305 16.27 -14.56 2.05
CA THR A 305 16.86 -15.88 1.75
C THR A 305 17.24 -16.00 0.27
N ALA A 306 16.43 -15.42 -0.62
CA ALA A 306 16.74 -15.34 -2.04
C ALA A 306 17.82 -14.30 -2.40
N GLY A 307 18.38 -13.57 -1.41
CA GLY A 307 19.37 -12.51 -1.66
C GLY A 307 18.81 -11.29 -2.40
N LEU A 308 17.50 -11.09 -2.36
CA LEU A 308 16.79 -10.03 -3.09
C LEU A 308 16.51 -8.84 -2.18
N ALA A 309 16.85 -7.65 -2.65
CA ALA A 309 16.41 -6.40 -2.04
C ALA A 309 15.00 -6.07 -2.54
N GLY A 310 14.00 -6.14 -1.65
CA GLY A 310 12.63 -5.84 -2.05
C GLY A 310 11.58 -6.26 -1.02
N SER A 311 10.34 -6.26 -1.45
CA SER A 311 9.19 -6.69 -0.65
C SER A 311 8.12 -7.29 -1.56
N GLY A 312 7.09 -7.93 -0.98
CA GLY A 312 5.96 -8.47 -1.75
C GLY A 312 5.25 -7.47 -2.68
N HIS A 313 5.45 -6.16 -2.46
CA HIS A 313 4.92 -5.15 -3.37
C HIS A 313 5.60 -5.16 -4.75
N TRP A 314 6.80 -5.70 -4.84
CA TRP A 314 7.52 -5.87 -6.11
C TRP A 314 6.83 -6.85 -7.06
N LEU A 315 6.10 -7.85 -6.55
CA LEU A 315 5.26 -8.72 -7.38
C LEU A 315 4.19 -7.93 -8.14
N ARG A 316 3.56 -6.97 -7.45
CA ARG A 316 2.59 -6.06 -8.09
C ARG A 316 3.26 -5.09 -9.09
N HIS A 317 4.47 -4.61 -8.81
CA HIS A 317 5.22 -3.81 -9.77
C HIS A 317 5.59 -4.63 -11.00
N THR A 318 6.00 -5.87 -10.80
CA THR A 318 6.28 -6.82 -11.89
C THR A 318 5.03 -7.04 -12.75
N PHE A 319 3.87 -7.34 -12.14
CA PHE A 319 2.60 -7.43 -12.87
C PHE A 319 2.32 -6.17 -13.69
N ALA A 320 2.41 -4.99 -13.07
CA ALA A 320 2.06 -3.72 -13.73
C ALA A 320 2.93 -3.42 -14.95
N MET A 321 4.24 -3.59 -14.80
CA MET A 321 5.20 -3.34 -15.90
C MET A 321 5.04 -4.38 -17.00
N THR A 322 4.86 -5.63 -16.64
CA THR A 322 4.59 -6.75 -17.52
C THR A 322 3.37 -6.48 -18.41
N MET A 323 2.24 -6.16 -17.76
CA MET A 323 0.99 -5.86 -18.47
C MET A 323 1.14 -4.64 -19.38
N LEU A 324 1.81 -3.59 -18.90
CA LEU A 324 2.01 -2.38 -19.68
C LEU A 324 2.78 -2.66 -20.98
N VAL A 325 3.91 -3.38 -20.90
CA VAL A 325 4.72 -3.73 -22.07
C VAL A 325 3.94 -4.56 -23.08
N ARG A 326 3.21 -5.58 -22.61
CA ARG A 326 2.38 -6.42 -23.50
C ARG A 326 1.29 -5.62 -24.17
N LEU A 327 0.56 -4.80 -23.41
CA LEU A 327 -0.50 -3.96 -23.94
C LEU A 327 0.03 -2.90 -24.92
N GLN A 328 1.24 -2.35 -24.70
CA GLN A 328 1.89 -1.44 -25.65
C GLN A 328 2.23 -2.14 -26.97
N LYS A 329 2.74 -3.37 -26.93
CA LYS A 329 2.97 -4.16 -28.14
C LYS A 329 1.67 -4.43 -28.91
N GLN A 330 0.60 -4.74 -28.18
CA GLN A 330 -0.72 -4.99 -28.78
C GLN A 330 -1.33 -3.70 -29.35
N ALA A 331 -1.13 -2.55 -28.69
CA ALA A 331 -1.59 -1.25 -29.18
C ALA A 331 -0.96 -0.83 -30.50
N ALA A 332 0.21 -1.38 -30.87
CA ALA A 332 0.81 -1.16 -32.17
C ALA A 332 -0.05 -1.72 -33.32
N THR A 333 -0.86 -2.74 -33.06
CA THR A 333 -1.77 -3.38 -34.03
C THR A 333 -3.24 -3.05 -33.79
N THR A 334 -3.56 -2.45 -32.64
CA THR A 334 -4.94 -2.12 -32.23
C THR A 334 -5.00 -0.64 -31.79
N PRO A 335 -5.32 0.30 -32.71
CA PRO A 335 -5.19 1.74 -32.45
C PRO A 335 -6.00 2.29 -31.29
N ASP A 336 -7.16 1.70 -30.94
CA ASP A 336 -8.05 2.17 -29.88
C ASP A 336 -7.66 1.65 -28.48
N LEU A 337 -6.65 0.82 -28.40
CA LEU A 337 -6.22 0.26 -27.12
C LEU A 337 -5.38 1.28 -26.35
N ASN A 338 -5.81 1.62 -25.12
CA ASN A 338 -5.05 2.49 -24.23
C ASN A 338 -4.39 1.68 -23.09
N PRO A 339 -3.11 1.29 -23.25
CA PRO A 339 -2.41 0.43 -22.30
C PRO A 339 -2.39 0.98 -20.87
N LEU A 340 -2.11 2.28 -20.75
CA LEU A 340 -1.99 2.92 -19.43
C LEU A 340 -3.32 2.94 -18.68
N LYS A 341 -4.42 3.17 -19.40
CA LYS A 341 -5.77 3.18 -18.84
C LYS A 341 -6.18 1.79 -18.37
N ILE A 342 -5.87 0.77 -19.15
CA ILE A 342 -6.14 -0.63 -18.78
C ILE A 342 -5.37 -1.00 -17.51
N VAL A 343 -4.06 -0.72 -17.46
CA VAL A 343 -3.25 -1.00 -16.26
C VAL A 343 -3.74 -0.19 -15.05
N GLN A 344 -4.19 1.06 -15.24
CA GLN A 344 -4.80 1.86 -14.18
C GLN A 344 -6.01 1.14 -13.57
N VAL A 345 -6.91 0.64 -14.41
CA VAL A 345 -8.13 -0.07 -13.99
C VAL A 345 -7.77 -1.38 -13.29
N LEU A 346 -6.91 -2.21 -13.90
CA LEU A 346 -6.46 -3.49 -13.34
C LEU A 346 -5.82 -3.32 -11.97
N LEU A 347 -5.03 -2.26 -11.76
CA LEU A 347 -4.41 -1.97 -10.48
C LEU A 347 -5.35 -1.26 -9.50
N GLY A 348 -6.47 -0.72 -9.93
CA GLY A 348 -7.34 0.12 -9.10
C GLY A 348 -6.64 1.38 -8.59
N HIS A 349 -5.94 2.09 -9.48
CA HIS A 349 -5.34 3.39 -9.17
C HIS A 349 -6.37 4.50 -9.35
N ALA A 350 -6.56 5.31 -8.31
CA ALA A 350 -7.48 6.45 -8.35
C ALA A 350 -7.03 7.52 -9.36
N SER A 351 -5.71 7.66 -9.57
CA SER A 351 -5.11 8.61 -10.50
C SER A 351 -4.24 7.89 -11.53
N ILE A 352 -4.32 8.33 -12.78
CA ILE A 352 -3.47 7.85 -13.86
C ILE A 352 -1.98 8.18 -13.60
N GLN A 353 -1.71 9.24 -12.88
CA GLN A 353 -0.34 9.62 -12.48
C GLN A 353 0.35 8.53 -11.66
N SER A 354 -0.41 7.81 -10.81
CA SER A 354 0.13 6.67 -10.05
C SER A 354 0.52 5.49 -10.97
N THR A 355 -0.01 5.44 -12.17
CA THR A 355 0.29 4.40 -13.17
C THR A 355 1.39 4.86 -14.13
N ALA A 356 1.49 6.18 -14.36
CA ALA A 356 2.47 6.77 -15.28
C ALA A 356 3.94 6.50 -14.88
N ILE A 357 4.19 6.21 -13.60
CA ILE A 357 5.52 5.78 -13.14
C ILE A 357 6.02 4.53 -13.89
N TYR A 358 5.13 3.64 -14.28
CA TYR A 358 5.51 2.43 -15.02
C TYR A 358 5.91 2.70 -16.47
N LEU A 359 5.41 3.77 -17.11
CA LEU A 359 5.88 4.18 -18.45
C LEU A 359 7.38 4.48 -18.42
N ARG A 360 7.82 5.28 -17.46
CA ARG A 360 9.25 5.61 -17.30
C ARG A 360 10.13 4.37 -17.03
N CYS A 361 9.56 3.40 -16.32
CA CYS A 361 10.28 2.15 -16.05
C CYS A 361 10.41 1.30 -17.31
N VAL A 362 9.38 1.26 -18.17
CA VAL A 362 9.37 0.48 -19.40
C VAL A 362 10.33 1.07 -20.44
N GLU A 363 10.37 2.39 -20.59
CA GLU A 363 11.31 3.08 -21.46
C GLU A 363 12.77 2.75 -21.15
N LEU A 364 13.07 2.51 -19.85
CA LEU A 364 14.42 2.16 -19.41
C LEU A 364 14.79 0.67 -19.54
N HIS A 365 13.82 -0.21 -19.74
CA HIS A 365 14.01 -1.67 -19.65
C HIS A 365 13.35 -2.45 -20.80
N ALA A 366 13.04 -1.82 -21.91
CA ALA A 366 12.22 -2.40 -23.00
C ALA A 366 12.73 -3.75 -23.53
N ASP A 367 14.05 -3.94 -23.65
CA ASP A 367 14.61 -5.12 -24.30
C ASP A 367 14.61 -6.39 -23.42
N SER A 368 14.66 -6.25 -22.11
CA SER A 368 14.76 -7.39 -21.18
C SER A 368 13.42 -7.97 -20.73
N LEU A 369 12.33 -7.24 -20.95
CA LEU A 369 11.01 -7.61 -20.47
C LEU A 369 10.22 -8.52 -21.41
N ALA A 370 10.47 -8.46 -22.71
CA ALA A 370 9.71 -9.21 -23.70
C ALA A 370 9.85 -10.74 -23.55
N GLU A 371 11.05 -11.21 -23.26
CA GLU A 371 11.33 -12.63 -23.02
C GLU A 371 10.82 -13.10 -21.66
N SER A 372 10.92 -12.22 -20.66
CA SER A 372 10.50 -12.52 -19.29
C SER A 372 9.01 -12.75 -19.14
N LEU A 373 8.20 -12.26 -20.05
CA LEU A 373 6.73 -12.23 -19.95
C LEU A 373 6.05 -13.45 -20.56
N ALA A 374 6.57 -13.98 -21.66
CA ALA A 374 6.13 -15.27 -22.19
C ALA A 374 6.33 -16.36 -21.13
N TYR A 375 7.36 -16.19 -20.34
CA TYR A 375 7.77 -17.09 -19.27
C TYR A 375 6.94 -16.92 -17.98
N LEU A 376 6.53 -15.71 -17.60
CA LEU A 376 5.73 -15.43 -16.38
C LEU A 376 4.39 -16.18 -16.36
N TYR A 377 3.77 -16.40 -17.52
CA TYR A 377 2.47 -17.03 -17.64
C TYR A 377 2.51 -18.48 -18.17
N GLY A 378 3.68 -18.96 -18.60
CA GLY A 378 3.82 -20.31 -19.16
C GLY A 378 4.71 -21.24 -18.33
N GLU A 379 5.82 -20.75 -17.81
CA GLU A 379 6.88 -21.58 -17.23
C GLU A 379 7.27 -21.25 -15.79
N LEU A 380 6.82 -20.10 -15.23
CA LEU A 380 7.23 -19.65 -13.89
C LEU A 380 6.47 -20.24 -12.72
N VAL A 381 5.31 -20.80 -12.98
CA VAL A 381 4.65 -21.63 -11.97
C VAL A 381 5.34 -22.99 -12.06
N PRO A 382 6.11 -23.40 -11.04
CA PRO A 382 6.68 -24.74 -11.05
C PRO A 382 5.53 -25.71 -11.21
N HIS A 383 5.50 -26.42 -12.33
CA HIS A 383 4.54 -27.48 -12.59
C HIS A 383 4.61 -28.44 -11.41
N GLY A 384 3.50 -28.54 -10.73
CA GLY A 384 3.16 -29.43 -9.65
C GLY A 384 4.29 -30.19 -8.97
N ARG A 385 4.37 -30.09 -7.66
CA ARG A 385 4.74 -31.24 -6.87
C ARG A 385 3.69 -32.34 -7.20
N ALA A 386 4.06 -33.25 -8.11
CA ALA A 386 3.36 -34.50 -8.29
C ALA A 386 3.35 -35.29 -6.97
#